data_65492a97b734f9d3645d10ac4069b37a
#
_entry.id   65492a97b734f9d3645d10ac4069b37a
#
_cell.length_a   1.000
_cell.length_b   1.000
_cell.length_c   1.000
_cell.angle_alpha   90.00
_cell.angle_beta   90.00
_cell.angle_gamma   90.00
#
_symmetry.space_group_name_H-M   'P 1'
#
loop_
_entity.id
_entity.type
_entity.pdbx_description
1 polymer ?
#
loop_
_entity_poly.entity_id
_entity_poly.type
_entity_poly.pdbx_seq_one_letter_code
_entity_poly.pdbx_strand_id
1 'polypeptide(L)'
;AASDVYKRQVYVPGGKAAYPSSVLMNIIPAEVAGVKRIVMVTPPGKDGKVNPVTLTAAHLAGATEVYKVGGAQAIAALAFGTESIPRVSKIVGPGNIFVALAKKAVYGHVSIDSIAGPSEILVVADETANPRYVAADLLSQAEHDELASAILVTTSMELAEKVSKEVDGFLQVLSRSEIIKKSLDNYGYILVVDTMDEAVETANNIAPEHLELVTANPFEVMTKIRNAGAIFIGEYSSEPLGDYFAGPNHILPTNGTAKFFSPLGVDDFIKKSSIIYYSREALEKAHKDIEDFAEAEHLTAHANSVRVRFE
;
A
#
# COMPACT_ATOMS: atom_id res chain seq x y z
N ALA A 1 23.30 2.73 -12.19
CA ALA A 1 22.89 4.04 -12.67
C ALA A 1 21.38 4.15 -12.56
N ALA A 2 20.87 5.07 -11.75
CA ALA A 2 19.46 5.39 -11.74
C ALA A 2 19.15 6.01 -13.11
N SER A 3 18.54 5.24 -14.00
CA SER A 3 18.06 5.79 -15.26
C SER A 3 16.84 6.65 -14.99
N ASP A 4 16.80 7.81 -15.60
CA ASP A 4 15.76 8.83 -15.54
C ASP A 4 14.34 8.31 -15.30
N VAL A 5 13.82 8.59 -14.12
CA VAL A 5 12.42 8.30 -13.77
C VAL A 5 11.58 9.49 -14.23
N TYR A 6 11.22 9.51 -15.52
CA TYR A 6 10.41 10.56 -16.11
C TYR A 6 8.92 10.34 -15.84
N LYS A 7 8.24 11.24 -15.17
CA LYS A 7 6.78 11.39 -15.11
C LYS A 7 6.04 10.35 -14.26
N ARG A 8 5.85 10.66 -13.01
CA ARG A 8 5.04 9.89 -12.07
C ARG A 8 3.86 10.72 -11.59
N GLN A 9 2.80 10.05 -11.15
CA GLN A 9 1.60 10.73 -10.74
C GLN A 9 1.04 10.18 -9.45
N VAL A 10 0.40 11.09 -8.71
CA VAL A 10 -0.31 10.84 -7.46
C VAL A 10 -1.79 11.09 -7.65
N TYR A 11 -2.61 10.08 -7.38
CA TYR A 11 -4.05 10.23 -7.24
C TYR A 11 -4.39 10.56 -5.78
N VAL A 12 -5.10 11.67 -5.55
CA VAL A 12 -5.60 12.02 -4.23
C VAL A 12 -7.11 11.99 -4.26
N PRO A 13 -7.77 11.15 -3.47
CA PRO A 13 -9.21 11.11 -3.42
C PRO A 13 -9.75 12.47 -2.96
N GLY A 14 -10.80 12.92 -3.62
CA GLY A 14 -11.63 14.02 -3.16
C GLY A 14 -12.96 13.46 -2.70
N GLY A 15 -13.62 14.10 -1.77
CA GLY A 15 -14.89 13.64 -1.28
C GLY A 15 -15.28 14.29 0.05
N LYS A 16 -15.78 13.50 0.99
CA LYS A 16 -16.27 13.98 2.28
C LYS A 16 -15.17 14.50 3.22
N ALA A 17 -13.90 14.17 2.98
CA ALA A 17 -12.76 14.62 3.77
C ALA A 17 -11.59 15.09 2.88
N ALA A 18 -10.75 15.99 3.41
CA ALA A 18 -9.45 16.30 2.88
C ALA A 18 -8.46 15.26 3.41
N TYR A 19 -7.57 14.78 2.55
CA TYR A 19 -6.55 13.80 2.92
C TYR A 19 -5.14 14.36 2.68
N PRO A 20 -4.69 15.37 3.45
CA PRO A 20 -3.35 15.94 3.29
C PRO A 20 -2.25 14.91 3.59
N SER A 21 -2.47 13.99 4.52
CA SER A 21 -1.55 12.90 4.82
C SER A 21 -1.32 12.00 3.60
N SER A 22 -2.39 11.59 2.91
CA SER A 22 -2.27 10.81 1.68
C SER A 22 -1.52 11.56 0.57
N VAL A 23 -1.62 12.88 0.51
CA VAL A 23 -0.80 13.70 -0.42
C VAL A 23 0.68 13.56 -0.08
N LEU A 24 1.04 13.76 1.19
CA LEU A 24 2.43 13.68 1.66
C LEU A 24 3.00 12.27 1.43
N MET A 25 2.26 11.23 1.83
CA MET A 25 2.68 9.83 1.73
C MET A 25 2.90 9.34 0.29
N ASN A 26 2.18 9.91 -0.67
CA ASN A 26 2.37 9.58 -2.08
C ASN A 26 3.47 10.42 -2.76
N ILE A 27 3.59 11.71 -2.44
CA ILE A 27 4.47 12.62 -3.15
C ILE A 27 5.90 12.58 -2.61
N ILE A 28 6.10 12.54 -1.28
CA ILE A 28 7.43 12.59 -0.67
C ILE A 28 8.34 11.44 -1.15
N PRO A 29 7.91 10.16 -1.21
CA PRO A 29 8.78 9.11 -1.74
C PRO A 29 9.15 9.31 -3.20
N ALA A 30 8.25 9.89 -4.00
CA ALA A 30 8.52 10.21 -5.40
C ALA A 30 9.55 11.35 -5.53
N GLU A 31 9.44 12.37 -4.71
CA GLU A 31 10.38 13.50 -4.65
C GLU A 31 11.77 13.02 -4.22
N VAL A 32 11.85 12.23 -3.13
CA VAL A 32 13.12 11.64 -2.63
C VAL A 32 13.75 10.73 -3.68
N ALA A 33 12.96 10.00 -4.47
CA ALA A 33 13.44 9.20 -5.61
C ALA A 33 13.96 10.05 -6.77
N GLY A 34 13.82 11.37 -6.72
CA GLY A 34 14.27 12.29 -7.76
C GLY A 34 13.35 12.39 -8.98
N VAL A 35 12.07 12.07 -8.82
CA VAL A 35 11.07 12.19 -9.89
C VAL A 35 10.91 13.66 -10.29
N LYS A 36 11.17 13.96 -11.56
CA LYS A 36 11.20 15.35 -12.06
C LYS A 36 9.82 15.95 -12.29
N ARG A 37 8.80 15.12 -12.54
CA ARG A 37 7.44 15.58 -12.80
C ARG A 37 6.47 14.77 -11.96
N ILE A 38 5.92 15.40 -10.93
CA ILE A 38 4.95 14.82 -9.99
C ILE A 38 3.61 15.52 -10.22
N VAL A 39 2.67 14.77 -10.77
CA VAL A 39 1.33 15.28 -11.12
C VAL A 39 0.34 14.80 -10.07
N MET A 40 -0.42 15.71 -9.48
CA MET A 40 -1.55 15.36 -8.62
C MET A 40 -2.87 15.54 -9.37
N VAL A 41 -3.77 14.57 -9.28
CA VAL A 41 -5.17 14.74 -9.69
C VAL A 41 -6.07 14.59 -8.46
N THR A 42 -7.06 15.45 -8.36
CA THR A 42 -8.06 15.41 -7.28
C THR A 42 -9.35 16.03 -7.78
N PRO A 43 -10.53 15.43 -7.47
CA PRO A 43 -11.79 16.03 -7.85
C PRO A 43 -11.99 17.37 -7.14
N PRO A 44 -12.52 18.39 -7.83
CA PRO A 44 -12.86 19.67 -7.20
C PRO A 44 -14.07 19.53 -6.29
N GLY A 45 -14.18 20.43 -5.34
CA GLY A 45 -15.39 20.65 -4.56
C GLY A 45 -16.55 21.20 -5.40
N LYS A 46 -17.71 21.37 -4.77
CA LYS A 46 -18.91 21.94 -5.42
C LYS A 46 -18.71 23.36 -5.97
N ASP A 47 -17.77 24.09 -5.40
CA ASP A 47 -17.37 25.44 -5.82
C ASP A 47 -16.32 25.44 -6.97
N GLY A 48 -15.97 24.25 -7.49
CA GLY A 48 -14.97 24.09 -8.55
C GLY A 48 -13.52 24.27 -8.07
N LYS A 49 -13.27 24.35 -6.75
CA LYS A 49 -11.94 24.54 -6.17
C LYS A 49 -11.43 23.25 -5.54
N VAL A 50 -10.11 23.12 -5.48
CA VAL A 50 -9.46 22.08 -4.67
C VAL A 50 -9.39 22.56 -3.22
N ASN A 51 -9.53 21.64 -2.29
CA ASN A 51 -9.40 21.93 -0.86
C ASN A 51 -8.04 22.63 -0.57
N PRO A 52 -8.02 23.77 0.12
CA PRO A 52 -6.78 24.52 0.39
C PRO A 52 -5.72 23.71 1.15
N VAL A 53 -6.13 22.87 2.10
CA VAL A 53 -5.18 22.03 2.88
C VAL A 53 -4.53 20.99 1.98
N THR A 54 -5.30 20.36 1.08
CA THR A 54 -4.77 19.43 0.07
C THR A 54 -3.78 20.13 -0.87
N LEU A 55 -4.06 21.35 -1.33
CA LEU A 55 -3.15 22.12 -2.18
C LEU A 55 -1.88 22.52 -1.45
N THR A 56 -1.99 22.92 -0.18
CA THR A 56 -0.82 23.28 0.65
C THR A 56 0.08 22.06 0.84
N ALA A 57 -0.50 20.90 1.17
CA ALA A 57 0.26 19.66 1.29
C ALA A 57 0.96 19.28 -0.02
N ALA A 58 0.27 19.39 -1.16
CA ALA A 58 0.83 19.10 -2.47
C ALA A 58 2.00 20.03 -2.82
N HIS A 59 1.87 21.32 -2.54
CA HIS A 59 2.92 22.30 -2.77
C HIS A 59 4.15 22.03 -1.89
N LEU A 60 3.94 21.80 -0.59
CA LEU A 60 5.04 21.52 0.35
C LEU A 60 5.76 20.20 0.03
N ALA A 61 5.03 19.20 -0.47
CA ALA A 61 5.61 17.90 -0.83
C ALA A 61 6.31 17.90 -2.20
N GLY A 62 6.18 18.95 -3.03
CA GLY A 62 6.87 19.05 -4.32
C GLY A 62 6.05 18.62 -5.53
N ALA A 63 4.71 18.64 -5.46
CA ALA A 63 3.88 18.45 -6.66
C ALA A 63 4.16 19.53 -7.70
N THR A 64 4.43 19.12 -8.94
CA THR A 64 4.73 20.05 -10.04
C THR A 64 3.49 20.54 -10.78
N GLU A 65 2.43 19.76 -10.78
CA GLU A 65 1.17 20.03 -11.48
C GLU A 65 -0.01 19.48 -10.69
N VAL A 66 -1.14 20.19 -10.74
CA VAL A 66 -2.40 19.76 -10.10
C VAL A 66 -3.53 19.90 -11.11
N TYR A 67 -4.26 18.80 -11.35
CA TYR A 67 -5.44 18.79 -12.23
C TYR A 67 -6.71 18.52 -11.42
N LYS A 68 -7.75 19.30 -11.69
CA LYS A 68 -9.06 19.20 -11.04
C LYS A 68 -9.94 18.14 -11.70
N VAL A 69 -9.52 16.90 -11.62
CA VAL A 69 -10.22 15.75 -12.18
C VAL A 69 -10.07 14.55 -11.26
N GLY A 70 -11.09 13.71 -11.15
CA GLY A 70 -11.07 12.50 -10.33
C GLY A 70 -11.79 11.33 -11.02
N GLY A 71 -11.92 10.19 -10.33
CA GLY A 71 -12.60 9.02 -10.84
C GLY A 71 -11.81 8.24 -11.91
N ALA A 72 -12.47 7.27 -12.53
CA ALA A 72 -11.88 6.41 -13.56
C ALA A 72 -11.34 7.20 -14.77
N GLN A 73 -12.01 8.29 -15.15
CA GLN A 73 -11.59 9.16 -16.26
C GLN A 73 -10.25 9.85 -16.00
N ALA A 74 -9.94 10.18 -14.73
CA ALA A 74 -8.64 10.73 -14.37
C ALA A 74 -7.54 9.68 -14.58
N ILE A 75 -7.77 8.45 -14.15
CA ILE A 75 -6.84 7.32 -14.35
C ILE A 75 -6.59 7.08 -15.85
N ALA A 76 -7.65 7.07 -16.66
CA ALA A 76 -7.52 6.90 -18.11
C ALA A 76 -6.73 8.05 -18.76
N ALA A 77 -7.05 9.30 -18.39
CA ALA A 77 -6.32 10.48 -18.90
C ALA A 77 -4.82 10.42 -18.62
N LEU A 78 -4.44 9.91 -17.47
CA LEU A 78 -3.06 9.78 -17.06
C LEU A 78 -2.34 8.60 -17.71
N ALA A 79 -3.06 7.49 -17.88
CA ALA A 79 -2.49 6.29 -18.50
C ALA A 79 -2.23 6.47 -20.00
N PHE A 80 -3.15 7.12 -20.69
CA PHE A 80 -3.09 7.27 -22.16
C PHE A 80 -2.64 8.65 -22.62
N GLY A 81 -2.79 9.65 -21.80
CA GLY A 81 -2.58 11.05 -22.13
C GLY A 81 -3.81 11.67 -22.79
N THR A 82 -3.90 12.99 -22.69
CA THR A 82 -4.87 13.82 -23.39
C THR A 82 -4.15 15.07 -23.91
N GLU A 83 -4.86 15.94 -24.62
CA GLU A 83 -4.30 17.23 -25.05
C GLU A 83 -3.78 18.08 -23.88
N SER A 84 -4.47 18.05 -22.74
CA SER A 84 -4.12 18.86 -21.55
C SER A 84 -3.39 18.09 -20.44
N ILE A 85 -3.50 16.77 -20.38
CA ILE A 85 -2.88 15.93 -19.36
C ILE A 85 -1.91 14.95 -20.02
N PRO A 86 -0.60 15.22 -19.98
CA PRO A 86 0.39 14.32 -20.57
C PRO A 86 0.44 12.98 -19.85
N ARG A 87 0.61 11.89 -20.62
CA ARG A 87 0.77 10.52 -20.11
C ARG A 87 1.85 10.43 -19.02
N VAL A 88 1.62 9.56 -18.03
CA VAL A 88 2.55 9.25 -16.95
C VAL A 88 3.05 7.80 -17.05
N SER A 89 4.09 7.47 -16.29
CA SER A 89 4.68 6.11 -16.27
C SER A 89 4.21 5.27 -15.08
N LYS A 90 3.75 5.90 -14.01
CA LYS A 90 3.22 5.21 -12.82
C LYS A 90 2.10 6.04 -12.20
N ILE A 91 1.06 5.36 -11.71
CA ILE A 91 -0.07 5.94 -10.99
C ILE A 91 -0.07 5.35 -9.58
N VAL A 92 -0.04 6.20 -8.54
CA VAL A 92 -0.09 5.82 -7.14
C VAL A 92 -1.22 6.54 -6.41
N GLY A 93 -1.63 6.00 -5.29
CA GLY A 93 -2.64 6.59 -4.41
C GLY A 93 -3.94 5.79 -4.33
N PRO A 94 -4.63 5.88 -3.19
CA PRO A 94 -5.89 5.21 -2.94
C PRO A 94 -7.03 5.88 -3.70
N GLY A 95 -8.14 5.18 -3.88
CA GLY A 95 -9.35 5.71 -4.50
C GLY A 95 -10.52 4.78 -4.29
N ASN A 96 -11.73 5.24 -4.67
CA ASN A 96 -12.91 4.39 -4.61
C ASN A 96 -12.81 3.20 -5.58
N ILE A 97 -13.78 2.30 -5.52
CA ILE A 97 -13.80 1.08 -6.34
C ILE A 97 -13.63 1.35 -7.84
N PHE A 98 -14.20 2.44 -8.38
CA PHE A 98 -14.04 2.78 -9.79
C PHE A 98 -12.62 3.19 -10.15
N VAL A 99 -11.91 3.86 -9.23
CA VAL A 99 -10.50 4.21 -9.38
C VAL A 99 -9.63 2.95 -9.28
N ALA A 100 -9.89 2.08 -8.33
CA ALA A 100 -9.18 0.81 -8.18
C ALA A 100 -9.31 -0.08 -9.42
N LEU A 101 -10.53 -0.22 -9.96
CA LEU A 101 -10.80 -0.98 -11.19
C LEU A 101 -10.15 -0.32 -12.42
N ALA A 102 -10.15 1.01 -12.50
CA ALA A 102 -9.48 1.71 -13.59
C ALA A 102 -7.96 1.54 -13.50
N LYS A 103 -7.34 1.61 -12.32
CA LYS A 103 -5.91 1.32 -12.13
C LYS A 103 -5.59 -0.11 -12.58
N LYS A 104 -6.41 -1.09 -12.20
CA LYS A 104 -6.26 -2.48 -12.65
C LYS A 104 -6.33 -2.61 -14.17
N ALA A 105 -7.27 -1.91 -14.80
CA ALA A 105 -7.47 -1.97 -16.25
C ALA A 105 -6.31 -1.37 -17.07
N VAL A 106 -5.62 -0.36 -16.54
CA VAL A 106 -4.49 0.29 -17.22
C VAL A 106 -3.12 -0.29 -16.84
N TYR A 107 -3.07 -1.23 -15.90
CA TYR A 107 -1.83 -1.89 -15.53
C TYR A 107 -1.23 -2.63 -16.72
N GLY A 108 0.07 -2.39 -16.97
CA GLY A 108 0.74 -2.84 -18.18
C GLY A 108 0.93 -1.73 -19.20
N HIS A 109 0.00 -0.78 -19.32
CA HIS A 109 0.23 0.49 -20.05
C HIS A 109 1.00 1.48 -19.18
N VAL A 110 0.70 1.51 -17.89
CA VAL A 110 1.41 2.24 -16.84
C VAL A 110 1.62 1.33 -15.65
N SER A 111 2.62 1.61 -14.82
CA SER A 111 2.77 0.95 -13.52
C SER A 111 1.77 1.54 -12.53
N ILE A 112 1.38 0.75 -11.52
CA ILE A 112 0.59 1.21 -10.38
C ILE A 112 1.31 0.85 -9.08
N ASP A 113 0.88 1.42 -7.95
CA ASP A 113 1.30 1.00 -6.61
C ASP A 113 0.70 -0.37 -6.25
N SER A 114 -0.62 -0.37 -5.97
CA SER A 114 -1.41 -1.55 -5.62
C SER A 114 -2.86 -1.37 -6.08
N ILE A 115 -3.65 -2.42 -5.94
CA ILE A 115 -5.11 -2.37 -6.10
C ILE A 115 -5.67 -2.26 -4.68
N ALA A 116 -5.96 -1.02 -4.25
CA ALA A 116 -6.48 -0.78 -2.92
C ALA A 116 -7.90 -1.34 -2.73
N GLY A 117 -8.08 -2.07 -1.66
CA GLY A 117 -9.37 -2.45 -1.10
C GLY A 117 -9.81 -1.54 0.05
N PRO A 118 -10.86 -1.90 0.77
CA PRO A 118 -11.22 -1.28 2.04
C PRO A 118 -10.08 -1.40 3.06
N SER A 119 -10.03 -0.49 4.01
CA SER A 119 -9.04 -0.49 5.08
C SER A 119 -9.26 -1.62 6.08
N GLU A 120 -8.20 -2.14 6.66
CA GLU A 120 -8.20 -3.33 7.50
C GLU A 120 -7.33 -3.16 8.73
N ILE A 121 -7.83 -3.56 9.90
CA ILE A 121 -7.01 -3.74 11.10
C ILE A 121 -7.18 -5.15 11.64
N LEU A 122 -6.09 -5.74 12.06
CA LEU A 122 -6.06 -6.97 12.84
C LEU A 122 -5.23 -6.74 14.10
N VAL A 123 -5.84 -6.97 15.26
CA VAL A 123 -5.15 -6.92 16.55
C VAL A 123 -4.92 -8.34 17.03
N VAL A 124 -3.67 -8.71 17.29
CA VAL A 124 -3.30 -9.94 18.01
C VAL A 124 -3.03 -9.57 19.44
N ALA A 125 -3.80 -10.11 20.37
CA ALA A 125 -3.71 -9.77 21.78
C ALA A 125 -3.77 -11.00 22.71
N ASP A 126 -3.07 -10.94 23.82
CA ASP A 126 -3.21 -11.92 24.91
C ASP A 126 -3.92 -11.29 26.12
N GLU A 127 -4.03 -12.03 27.23
CA GLU A 127 -4.71 -11.61 28.45
C GLU A 127 -4.12 -10.35 29.11
N THR A 128 -2.90 -9.94 28.73
CA THR A 128 -2.24 -8.74 29.30
C THR A 128 -2.69 -7.44 28.65
N ALA A 129 -3.35 -7.53 27.50
CA ALA A 129 -3.80 -6.36 26.74
C ALA A 129 -4.88 -5.56 27.47
N ASN A 130 -4.85 -4.25 27.33
CA ASN A 130 -5.92 -3.39 27.84
C ASN A 130 -7.14 -3.45 26.88
N PRO A 131 -8.31 -4.00 27.33
CA PRO A 131 -9.46 -4.18 26.45
C PRO A 131 -10.01 -2.87 25.88
N ARG A 132 -9.85 -1.78 26.61
CA ARG A 132 -10.33 -0.46 26.18
C ARG A 132 -9.46 0.11 25.02
N TYR A 133 -8.14 -0.15 25.04
CA TYR A 133 -7.24 0.27 23.99
C TYR A 133 -7.51 -0.55 22.72
N VAL A 134 -7.57 -1.88 22.86
CA VAL A 134 -7.90 -2.77 21.73
C VAL A 134 -9.23 -2.40 21.07
N ALA A 135 -10.26 -2.13 21.87
CA ALA A 135 -11.56 -1.69 21.34
C ALA A 135 -11.45 -0.34 20.59
N ALA A 136 -10.67 0.61 21.12
CA ALA A 136 -10.48 1.91 20.46
C ALA A 136 -9.77 1.77 19.13
N ASP A 137 -8.74 0.91 19.05
CA ASP A 137 -7.96 0.67 17.83
C ASP A 137 -8.79 -0.04 16.76
N LEU A 138 -9.60 -1.04 17.12
CA LEU A 138 -10.56 -1.66 16.19
C LEU A 138 -11.55 -0.65 15.60
N LEU A 139 -12.03 0.29 16.44
CA LEU A 139 -13.01 1.28 16.02
C LEU A 139 -12.41 2.43 15.22
N SER A 140 -11.13 2.77 15.41
CA SER A 140 -10.43 3.75 14.59
C SER A 140 -10.42 3.33 13.12
N GLN A 141 -10.29 2.04 12.83
CA GLN A 141 -10.35 1.52 11.48
C GLN A 141 -11.78 1.40 10.97
N ALA A 142 -12.71 0.89 11.80
CA ALA A 142 -14.11 0.70 11.42
C ALA A 142 -14.82 2.00 11.05
N GLU A 143 -14.35 3.15 11.55
CA GLU A 143 -14.94 4.46 11.20
C GLU A 143 -14.59 4.98 9.80
N HIS A 144 -13.61 4.39 9.12
CA HIS A 144 -13.16 4.83 7.79
C HIS A 144 -14.23 4.61 6.73
N ASP A 145 -14.83 3.42 6.66
CA ASP A 145 -15.82 3.03 5.65
C ASP A 145 -16.70 1.88 6.13
N GLU A 146 -17.91 1.74 5.59
CA GLU A 146 -18.81 0.63 5.89
C GLU A 146 -18.28 -0.75 5.46
N LEU A 147 -17.25 -0.77 4.61
CA LEU A 147 -16.56 -1.98 4.13
C LEU A 147 -15.23 -2.24 4.86
N ALA A 148 -14.82 -1.35 5.78
CA ALA A 148 -13.62 -1.57 6.57
C ALA A 148 -13.74 -2.83 7.43
N SER A 149 -12.64 -3.54 7.65
CA SER A 149 -12.63 -4.70 8.54
C SER A 149 -11.83 -4.45 9.81
N ALA A 150 -12.37 -4.95 10.93
CA ALA A 150 -11.75 -4.84 12.24
C ALA A 150 -11.79 -6.22 12.94
N ILE A 151 -10.63 -6.83 13.11
CA ILE A 151 -10.51 -8.21 13.59
C ILE A 151 -9.63 -8.25 14.83
N LEU A 152 -10.15 -8.84 15.92
CA LEU A 152 -9.36 -9.25 17.07
C LEU A 152 -9.07 -10.74 16.99
N VAL A 153 -7.82 -11.13 17.15
CA VAL A 153 -7.40 -12.52 17.38
C VAL A 153 -6.77 -12.59 18.76
N THR A 154 -7.31 -13.41 19.65
CA THR A 154 -6.84 -13.49 21.04
C THR A 154 -6.83 -14.93 21.56
N THR A 155 -5.92 -15.18 22.50
CA THR A 155 -5.90 -16.44 23.26
C THR A 155 -6.74 -16.38 24.53
N SER A 156 -7.39 -15.23 24.83
CA SER A 156 -8.15 -15.01 26.05
C SER A 156 -9.63 -14.74 25.77
N MET A 157 -10.51 -15.66 26.14
CA MET A 157 -11.95 -15.45 26.10
C MET A 157 -12.39 -14.28 26.98
N GLU A 158 -11.75 -14.11 28.15
CA GLU A 158 -12.03 -12.99 29.06
C GLU A 158 -11.73 -11.64 28.41
N LEU A 159 -10.59 -11.53 27.68
CA LEU A 159 -10.26 -10.33 26.91
C LEU A 159 -11.29 -10.07 25.80
N ALA A 160 -11.66 -11.12 25.06
CA ALA A 160 -12.66 -11.04 23.98
C ALA A 160 -13.98 -10.45 24.47
N GLU A 161 -14.50 -10.95 25.61
CA GLU A 161 -15.74 -10.44 26.23
C GLU A 161 -15.62 -8.99 26.69
N LYS A 162 -14.48 -8.62 27.30
CA LYS A 162 -14.22 -7.24 27.73
C LYS A 162 -14.11 -6.28 26.56
N VAL A 163 -13.41 -6.66 25.49
CA VAL A 163 -13.29 -5.84 24.27
C VAL A 163 -14.65 -5.63 23.63
N SER A 164 -15.45 -6.69 23.48
CA SER A 164 -16.81 -6.56 22.94
C SER A 164 -17.65 -5.56 23.74
N LYS A 165 -17.56 -5.60 25.07
CA LYS A 165 -18.28 -4.66 25.94
C LYS A 165 -17.79 -3.21 25.82
N GLU A 166 -16.48 -3.00 25.68
CA GLU A 166 -15.92 -1.65 25.44
C GLU A 166 -16.34 -1.11 24.06
N VAL A 167 -16.41 -1.95 23.02
CA VAL A 167 -16.92 -1.59 21.70
C VAL A 167 -18.36 -1.06 21.81
N ASP A 168 -19.24 -1.78 22.52
CA ASP A 168 -20.63 -1.35 22.75
C ASP A 168 -20.69 0.00 23.48
N GLY A 169 -19.79 0.20 24.45
CA GLY A 169 -19.66 1.47 25.18
C GLY A 169 -19.24 2.64 24.27
N PHE A 170 -18.25 2.45 23.44
CA PHE A 170 -17.77 3.47 22.50
C PHE A 170 -18.81 3.83 21.44
N LEU A 171 -19.59 2.86 20.94
CA LEU A 171 -20.66 3.10 19.96
C LEU A 171 -21.72 4.11 20.44
N GLN A 172 -21.86 4.31 21.76
CA GLN A 172 -22.80 5.28 22.33
C GLN A 172 -22.30 6.74 22.25
N VAL A 173 -20.99 6.95 22.09
CA VAL A 173 -20.38 8.28 22.17
C VAL A 173 -19.67 8.74 20.89
N LEU A 174 -19.32 7.83 20.01
CA LEU A 174 -18.62 8.15 18.77
C LEU A 174 -19.56 8.75 17.72
N SER A 175 -19.10 9.82 17.07
CA SER A 175 -19.90 10.58 16.10
C SER A 175 -20.22 9.82 14.81
N ARG A 176 -19.40 8.81 14.43
CA ARG A 176 -19.58 8.00 13.22
C ARG A 176 -20.14 6.60 13.51
N SER A 177 -20.84 6.43 14.62
CA SER A 177 -21.33 5.14 15.10
C SER A 177 -22.13 4.33 14.07
N GLU A 178 -22.89 4.98 13.19
CA GLU A 178 -23.64 4.32 12.12
C GLU A 178 -22.73 3.63 11.08
N ILE A 179 -21.62 4.27 10.71
CA ILE A 179 -20.63 3.71 9.78
C ILE A 179 -19.91 2.57 10.46
N ILE A 180 -19.42 2.80 11.69
CA ILE A 180 -18.73 1.81 12.51
C ILE A 180 -19.59 0.56 12.67
N LYS A 181 -20.88 0.73 13.04
CA LYS A 181 -21.79 -0.39 13.22
C LYS A 181 -21.94 -1.23 11.97
N LYS A 182 -22.13 -0.61 10.80
CA LYS A 182 -22.21 -1.35 9.53
C LYS A 182 -20.93 -2.09 9.19
N SER A 183 -19.77 -1.47 9.44
CA SER A 183 -18.47 -2.10 9.28
C SER A 183 -18.35 -3.34 10.17
N LEU A 184 -18.63 -3.19 11.47
CA LEU A 184 -18.55 -4.31 12.43
C LEU A 184 -19.60 -5.40 12.16
N ASP A 185 -20.84 -5.06 11.80
CA ASP A 185 -21.90 -6.03 11.51
C ASP A 185 -21.53 -6.94 10.33
N ASN A 186 -20.76 -6.46 9.36
CA ASN A 186 -20.39 -7.20 8.15
C ASN A 186 -18.96 -7.75 8.17
N TYR A 187 -18.02 -7.04 8.78
CA TYR A 187 -16.58 -7.29 8.68
C TYR A 187 -15.84 -7.21 10.03
N GLY A 188 -16.55 -7.11 11.15
CA GLY A 188 -16.00 -7.17 12.49
C GLY A 188 -15.97 -8.60 13.01
N TYR A 189 -14.83 -9.04 13.55
CA TYR A 189 -14.70 -10.40 14.12
C TYR A 189 -13.85 -10.38 15.38
N ILE A 190 -14.25 -11.21 16.33
CA ILE A 190 -13.42 -11.60 17.47
C ILE A 190 -13.20 -13.11 17.36
N LEU A 191 -11.94 -13.50 17.13
CA LEU A 191 -11.51 -14.89 16.99
C LEU A 191 -10.73 -15.28 18.24
N VAL A 192 -11.23 -16.28 18.95
CA VAL A 192 -10.52 -16.86 20.10
C VAL A 192 -9.86 -18.14 19.66
N VAL A 193 -8.55 -18.24 19.88
CA VAL A 193 -7.71 -19.38 19.48
C VAL A 193 -7.03 -19.99 20.69
N ASP A 194 -6.58 -21.23 20.60
CA ASP A 194 -6.00 -21.93 21.75
C ASP A 194 -4.55 -21.50 22.04
N THR A 195 -3.81 -21.09 21.03
CA THR A 195 -2.39 -20.76 21.15
C THR A 195 -1.98 -19.48 20.40
N MET A 196 -0.90 -18.83 20.85
CA MET A 196 -0.32 -17.68 20.12
C MET A 196 0.21 -18.07 18.74
N ASP A 197 0.65 -19.31 18.54
CA ASP A 197 1.08 -19.79 17.21
C ASP A 197 -0.09 -19.85 16.24
N GLU A 198 -1.28 -20.26 16.68
CA GLU A 198 -2.51 -20.19 15.87
C GLU A 198 -2.93 -18.74 15.59
N ALA A 199 -2.76 -17.82 16.54
CA ALA A 199 -3.00 -16.40 16.33
C ALA A 199 -2.07 -15.83 15.25
N VAL A 200 -0.79 -16.18 15.29
CA VAL A 200 0.22 -15.81 14.28
C VAL A 200 -0.11 -16.39 12.92
N GLU A 201 -0.50 -17.67 12.84
CA GLU A 201 -0.90 -18.31 11.59
C GLU A 201 -2.12 -17.62 10.99
N THR A 202 -3.12 -17.31 11.83
CA THR A 202 -4.31 -16.56 11.42
C THR A 202 -3.95 -15.19 10.87
N ALA A 203 -3.09 -14.43 11.55
CA ALA A 203 -2.61 -13.14 11.09
C ALA A 203 -1.88 -13.24 9.74
N ASN A 204 -0.97 -14.21 9.59
CA ASN A 204 -0.26 -14.46 8.33
C ASN A 204 -1.19 -14.87 7.19
N ASN A 205 -2.26 -15.61 7.47
CA ASN A 205 -3.24 -16.03 6.48
C ASN A 205 -4.15 -14.88 6.04
N ILE A 206 -4.57 -14.03 6.96
CA ILE A 206 -5.33 -12.80 6.65
C ILE A 206 -4.45 -11.81 5.90
N ALA A 207 -3.19 -11.63 6.33
CA ALA A 207 -2.24 -10.67 5.78
C ALA A 207 -2.81 -9.23 5.78
N PRO A 208 -3.13 -8.69 6.96
CA PRO A 208 -3.87 -7.44 7.08
C PRO A 208 -3.04 -6.22 6.64
N GLU A 209 -3.74 -5.13 6.34
CA GLU A 209 -3.15 -3.82 6.12
C GLU A 209 -2.39 -3.34 7.37
N HIS A 210 -3.11 -3.26 8.49
CA HIS A 210 -2.56 -2.89 9.79
C HIS A 210 -2.59 -4.10 10.73
N LEU A 211 -1.44 -4.46 11.29
CA LEU A 211 -1.33 -5.51 12.30
C LEU A 211 -0.82 -4.90 13.61
N GLU A 212 -1.62 -4.98 14.66
CA GLU A 212 -1.19 -4.62 16.01
C GLU A 212 -0.87 -5.86 16.84
N LEU A 213 0.26 -5.83 17.54
CA LEU A 213 0.71 -6.90 18.43
C LEU A 213 0.68 -6.40 19.88
N VAL A 214 -0.41 -6.69 20.59
CA VAL A 214 -0.67 -6.23 21.94
C VAL A 214 -0.60 -7.43 22.90
N THR A 215 0.60 -7.93 23.09
CA THR A 215 0.90 -9.13 23.87
C THR A 215 1.99 -8.87 24.91
N ALA A 216 2.16 -9.75 25.88
CA ALA A 216 3.23 -9.66 26.88
C ALA A 216 4.63 -9.62 26.24
N ASN A 217 4.83 -10.29 25.10
CA ASN A 217 6.12 -10.37 24.41
C ASN A 217 5.98 -10.06 22.91
N PRO A 218 5.58 -8.83 22.52
CA PRO A 218 5.21 -8.51 21.15
C PRO A 218 6.40 -8.59 20.17
N PHE A 219 7.63 -8.34 20.59
CA PHE A 219 8.83 -8.49 19.78
C PHE A 219 9.12 -9.95 19.41
N GLU A 220 8.80 -10.91 20.29
CA GLU A 220 8.93 -12.33 19.99
C GLU A 220 7.87 -12.73 18.95
N VAL A 221 6.63 -12.33 19.15
CA VAL A 221 5.52 -12.59 18.21
C VAL A 221 5.82 -12.00 16.84
N MET A 222 6.35 -10.78 16.78
CA MET A 222 6.72 -10.11 15.54
C MET A 222 7.66 -10.95 14.66
N THR A 223 8.60 -11.69 15.27
CA THR A 223 9.56 -12.50 14.49
C THR A 223 8.92 -13.64 13.69
N LYS A 224 7.68 -14.01 14.02
CA LYS A 224 6.90 -15.06 13.36
C LYS A 224 5.93 -14.50 12.31
N ILE A 225 5.73 -13.18 12.28
CA ILE A 225 4.87 -12.50 11.29
C ILE A 225 5.61 -12.41 9.96
N ARG A 226 4.93 -12.75 8.87
CA ARG A 226 5.45 -12.72 7.51
C ARG A 226 4.66 -11.81 6.59
N ASN A 227 3.37 -11.64 6.86
CA ASN A 227 2.43 -11.00 5.98
C ASN A 227 1.63 -9.94 6.73
N ALA A 228 2.06 -8.70 6.65
CA ALA A 228 1.32 -7.53 7.12
C ALA A 228 1.77 -6.29 6.34
N GLY A 229 0.88 -5.34 6.14
CA GLY A 229 1.23 -4.06 5.53
C GLY A 229 2.11 -3.23 6.47
N ALA A 230 1.66 -3.02 7.70
CA ALA A 230 2.44 -2.42 8.78
C ALA A 230 2.25 -3.21 10.07
N ILE A 231 3.28 -3.25 10.92
CA ILE A 231 3.25 -3.93 12.22
C ILE A 231 3.46 -2.90 13.33
N PHE A 232 2.48 -2.80 14.21
CA PHE A 232 2.46 -1.93 15.37
C PHE A 232 2.74 -2.76 16.62
N ILE A 233 3.71 -2.37 17.43
CA ILE A 233 4.24 -3.20 18.49
C ILE A 233 3.95 -2.59 19.86
N GLY A 234 3.14 -3.26 20.65
CA GLY A 234 2.79 -2.88 22.02
C GLY A 234 1.62 -1.89 22.09
N GLU A 235 1.09 -1.74 23.31
CA GLU A 235 -0.16 -1.03 23.61
C GLU A 235 -0.17 0.49 23.32
N TYR A 236 0.99 1.10 23.10
CA TYR A 236 1.14 2.53 22.81
C TYR A 236 1.43 2.82 21.34
N SER A 237 1.41 1.80 20.48
CA SER A 237 1.68 1.92 19.06
C SER A 237 0.39 1.71 18.26
N SER A 238 -0.59 2.62 18.45
CA SER A 238 -1.86 2.57 17.75
C SER A 238 -1.74 2.97 16.28
N GLU A 239 -2.66 2.52 15.44
CA GLU A 239 -2.69 2.83 13.98
C GLU A 239 -2.61 4.33 13.69
N PRO A 240 -3.36 5.25 14.37
CA PRO A 240 -3.25 6.68 14.10
C PRO A 240 -1.86 7.28 14.35
N LEU A 241 -1.04 6.67 15.22
CA LEU A 241 0.37 7.07 15.38
C LEU A 241 1.14 6.84 14.08
N GLY A 242 0.93 5.69 13.41
CA GLY A 242 1.52 5.39 12.11
C GLY A 242 1.08 6.35 11.03
N ASP A 243 -0.19 6.66 10.98
CA ASP A 243 -0.79 7.52 9.96
C ASP A 243 -0.30 8.97 10.01
N TYR A 244 -0.06 9.50 11.21
CA TYR A 244 0.14 10.94 11.36
C TYR A 244 1.53 11.35 11.88
N PHE A 245 2.31 10.47 12.52
CA PHE A 245 3.52 10.91 13.20
C PHE A 245 4.73 9.98 13.11
N ALA A 246 4.57 8.66 13.08
CA ALA A 246 5.68 7.72 13.21
C ALA A 246 6.68 7.74 12.03
N GLY A 247 6.28 8.23 10.88
CA GLY A 247 7.13 8.42 9.72
C GLY A 247 7.05 7.35 8.63
N PRO A 248 6.83 6.05 8.90
CA PRO A 248 6.59 5.07 7.85
C PRO A 248 5.40 5.45 6.96
N ASN A 249 5.41 4.96 5.72
CA ASN A 249 4.34 5.25 4.77
C ASN A 249 3.06 4.47 5.12
N HIS A 250 1.94 5.16 5.14
CA HIS A 250 0.63 4.56 5.40
C HIS A 250 -0.14 4.12 4.13
N ILE A 251 0.46 4.23 2.96
CA ILE A 251 -0.10 3.61 1.74
C ILE A 251 0.32 2.15 1.74
N LEU A 252 -0.55 1.33 2.29
CA LEU A 252 -0.27 -0.06 2.63
C LEU A 252 -1.01 -1.02 1.67
N PRO A 253 -0.52 -2.26 1.52
CA PRO A 253 -1.24 -3.29 0.80
C PRO A 253 -2.47 -3.75 1.61
N THR A 254 -3.62 -3.87 0.94
CA THR A 254 -4.91 -4.30 1.49
C THR A 254 -5.38 -5.59 0.85
N ASN A 255 -6.50 -6.18 1.31
CA ASN A 255 -7.11 -7.39 0.73
C ASN A 255 -6.16 -8.59 0.66
N GLY A 256 -5.35 -8.79 1.70
CA GLY A 256 -4.40 -9.89 1.77
C GLY A 256 -3.21 -9.76 0.82
N THR A 257 -3.06 -8.63 0.13
CA THR A 257 -1.95 -8.41 -0.81
C THR A 257 -0.62 -8.14 -0.12
N ALA A 258 -0.61 -7.96 1.21
CA ALA A 258 0.61 -7.93 2.02
C ALA A 258 1.44 -9.23 1.93
N LYS A 259 0.91 -10.29 1.32
CA LYS A 259 1.64 -11.52 0.97
C LYS A 259 2.70 -11.29 -0.11
N PHE A 260 2.59 -10.23 -0.91
CA PHE A 260 3.48 -9.96 -2.05
C PHE A 260 3.68 -8.48 -2.39
N PHE A 261 2.93 -7.57 -1.78
CA PHE A 261 3.17 -6.13 -1.85
C PHE A 261 3.75 -5.59 -0.55
N SER A 262 4.47 -4.48 -0.65
CA SER A 262 5.02 -3.70 0.47
C SER A 262 4.34 -2.34 0.57
N PRO A 263 4.51 -1.62 1.69
CA PRO A 263 4.17 -0.20 1.76
C PRO A 263 4.80 0.61 0.63
N LEU A 264 4.11 1.64 0.17
CA LEU A 264 4.66 2.54 -0.85
C LEU A 264 5.97 3.17 -0.36
N GLY A 265 7.03 3.01 -1.14
CA GLY A 265 8.35 3.50 -0.79
C GLY A 265 9.10 4.14 -1.95
N VAL A 266 10.33 4.55 -1.70
CA VAL A 266 11.22 5.12 -2.73
C VAL A 266 11.48 4.11 -3.86
N ASP A 267 11.59 2.82 -3.53
CA ASP A 267 11.81 1.74 -4.51
C ASP A 267 10.70 1.64 -5.57
N ASP A 268 9.47 2.04 -5.23
CA ASP A 268 8.35 2.10 -6.18
C ASP A 268 8.58 3.09 -7.32
N PHE A 269 9.43 4.05 -7.11
CA PHE A 269 9.76 5.12 -8.04
C PHE A 269 11.11 4.92 -8.74
N ILE A 270 11.85 3.87 -8.42
CA ILE A 270 13.14 3.53 -8.99
C ILE A 270 12.98 2.37 -9.99
N LYS A 271 13.71 2.46 -11.10
CA LYS A 271 13.82 1.39 -12.08
C LYS A 271 15.26 0.90 -12.15
N LYS A 272 15.44 -0.40 -12.16
CA LYS A 272 16.74 -1.06 -12.32
C LYS A 272 16.91 -1.57 -13.74
N SER A 273 18.11 -1.46 -14.30
CA SER A 273 18.50 -2.05 -15.59
C SER A 273 19.81 -2.82 -15.42
N SER A 274 19.91 -3.96 -16.07
CA SER A 274 21.14 -4.71 -16.13
C SER A 274 22.10 -4.04 -17.14
N ILE A 275 23.37 -3.90 -16.76
CA ILE A 275 24.44 -3.43 -17.64
C ILE A 275 25.40 -4.59 -17.81
N ILE A 276 25.57 -5.02 -19.05
CA ILE A 276 26.44 -6.13 -19.40
C ILE A 276 27.55 -5.59 -20.31
N TYR A 277 28.81 -5.80 -19.88
CA TYR A 277 29.99 -5.47 -20.65
C TYR A 277 30.97 -6.64 -20.59
N TYR A 278 31.40 -7.10 -21.76
CA TYR A 278 32.47 -8.13 -21.91
C TYR A 278 33.58 -7.65 -22.82
N SER A 279 34.82 -7.90 -22.45
CA SER A 279 35.92 -7.73 -23.40
C SER A 279 35.92 -8.89 -24.44
N ARG A 280 36.70 -8.73 -25.53
CA ARG A 280 36.86 -9.78 -26.51
C ARG A 280 37.38 -11.08 -25.86
N GLU A 281 38.42 -10.98 -25.02
CA GLU A 281 39.03 -12.12 -24.35
C GLU A 281 38.08 -12.80 -23.35
N ALA A 282 37.22 -12.02 -22.69
CA ALA A 282 36.23 -12.60 -21.79
C ALA A 282 35.13 -13.34 -22.56
N LEU A 283 34.65 -12.79 -23.67
CA LEU A 283 33.67 -13.47 -24.51
C LEU A 283 34.25 -14.70 -25.20
N GLU A 284 35.55 -14.67 -25.63
CA GLU A 284 36.26 -15.80 -26.25
C GLU A 284 36.28 -17.04 -25.35
N LYS A 285 36.34 -16.87 -24.04
CA LYS A 285 36.29 -17.97 -23.07
C LYS A 285 34.92 -18.62 -22.93
N ALA A 286 33.85 -17.88 -23.24
CA ALA A 286 32.47 -18.32 -23.02
C ALA A 286 31.68 -18.57 -24.31
N HIS A 287 32.18 -18.16 -25.49
CA HIS A 287 31.39 -18.13 -26.72
C HIS A 287 30.86 -19.50 -27.15
N LYS A 288 31.65 -20.55 -26.98
CA LYS A 288 31.22 -21.92 -27.34
C LYS A 288 30.05 -22.41 -26.49
N ASP A 289 30.12 -22.21 -25.19
CA ASP A 289 29.04 -22.59 -24.27
C ASP A 289 27.74 -21.81 -24.58
N ILE A 290 27.87 -20.53 -24.97
CA ILE A 290 26.74 -19.71 -25.37
C ILE A 290 26.14 -20.22 -26.69
N GLU A 291 26.96 -20.55 -27.68
CA GLU A 291 26.54 -21.11 -28.96
C GLU A 291 25.81 -22.45 -28.76
N ASP A 292 26.40 -23.37 -27.99
CA ASP A 292 25.83 -24.68 -27.74
C ASP A 292 24.46 -24.56 -27.00
N PHE A 293 24.38 -23.63 -26.05
CA PHE A 293 23.12 -23.38 -25.33
C PHE A 293 22.03 -22.82 -26.24
N ALA A 294 22.39 -21.84 -27.08
CA ALA A 294 21.45 -21.25 -28.04
C ALA A 294 21.02 -22.27 -29.13
N GLU A 295 21.92 -23.17 -29.57
CA GLU A 295 21.56 -24.23 -30.50
C GLU A 295 20.67 -25.30 -29.86
N ALA A 296 20.87 -25.63 -28.60
CA ALA A 296 19.97 -26.52 -27.84
C ALA A 296 18.54 -25.97 -27.73
N GLU A 297 18.41 -24.65 -27.68
CA GLU A 297 17.13 -23.96 -27.73
C GLU A 297 16.59 -23.74 -29.15
N HIS A 298 17.26 -24.21 -30.18
CA HIS A 298 16.99 -24.00 -31.60
C HIS A 298 17.01 -22.50 -32.02
N LEU A 299 17.78 -21.69 -31.32
CA LEU A 299 17.93 -20.26 -31.57
C LEU A 299 19.21 -19.97 -32.37
N THR A 300 19.26 -20.43 -33.61
CA THR A 300 20.46 -20.35 -34.48
C THR A 300 20.96 -18.93 -34.71
N ALA A 301 20.06 -17.91 -34.74
CA ALA A 301 20.48 -16.52 -34.84
C ALA A 301 21.18 -16.01 -33.58
N HIS A 302 20.80 -16.52 -32.38
CA HIS A 302 21.52 -16.24 -31.15
C HIS A 302 22.92 -16.83 -31.14
N ALA A 303 23.07 -18.12 -31.52
CA ALA A 303 24.38 -18.76 -31.70
C ALA A 303 25.23 -17.98 -32.72
N ASN A 304 24.68 -17.65 -33.88
CA ASN A 304 25.40 -16.91 -34.92
C ASN A 304 25.82 -15.51 -34.45
N SER A 305 25.00 -14.83 -33.63
CA SER A 305 25.32 -13.50 -33.09
C SER A 305 26.64 -13.52 -32.29
N VAL A 306 26.97 -14.63 -31.64
CA VAL A 306 28.23 -14.79 -30.89
C VAL A 306 29.33 -15.24 -31.80
N ARG A 307 29.08 -16.23 -32.67
CA ARG A 307 30.04 -16.86 -33.58
C ARG A 307 30.73 -15.84 -34.49
N VAL A 308 29.98 -14.95 -35.13
CA VAL A 308 30.51 -13.93 -36.06
C VAL A 308 31.49 -12.93 -35.42
N ARG A 309 31.59 -12.89 -34.10
CA ARG A 309 32.55 -12.02 -33.41
C ARG A 309 33.98 -12.62 -33.36
N PHE A 310 34.12 -13.88 -33.77
CA PHE A 310 35.36 -14.62 -33.77
C PHE A 310 35.73 -15.15 -35.16
N GLU A 311 34.94 -14.89 -36.17
CA GLU A 311 35.30 -15.04 -37.59
C GLU A 311 36.13 -13.81 -38.05
#